data_e85fce79202cb1741ae96d30fe126558
#
_entry.id   e85fce79202cb1741ae96d30fe126558
#
_cell.length_a   1.000
_cell.length_b   1.000
_cell.length_c   1.000
_cell.angle_alpha   90.00
_cell.angle_beta   90.00
_cell.angle_gamma   90.00
#
_symmetry.space_group_name_H-M   'P 1'
#
loop_
_entity.id
_entity.type
_entity.pdbx_description
1 polymer ?
#
loop_
_entity_poly.entity_id
_entity_poly.type
_entity_poly.pdbx_seq_one_letter_code
_entity_poly.pdbx_strand_id
1 'polypeptide(L)'
;MVGIDDFAWRRGHSYGSIVVDLERREVIDLLPDRQRDTVIAWLRQNPQVEIICRDRGPGYGAAASEAAPQAQQVADRWHLFENASAAFLAAVRSEMPCLRRALAPTGPVDRATLTRAERIQWDGYQLREALNRQIIDLAG
;
A
#
# COMPACT_ATOMS: atom_id res chain seq x y z
N MET A 1 20.02 12.69 -10.77
CA MET A 1 18.84 11.78 -10.68
C MET A 1 17.82 12.36 -9.72
N VAL A 2 16.55 12.41 -10.11
CA VAL A 2 15.48 12.95 -9.25
C VAL A 2 14.41 11.91 -8.92
N GLY A 3 13.87 11.98 -7.70
CA GLY A 3 12.67 11.26 -7.29
C GLY A 3 11.49 12.23 -7.27
N ILE A 4 10.33 11.80 -7.78
CA ILE A 4 9.09 12.57 -7.73
C ILE A 4 8.03 11.68 -7.09
N ASP A 5 7.43 12.16 -6.00
CA ASP A 5 6.39 11.46 -5.25
C ASP A 5 5.33 12.44 -4.77
N ASP A 6 4.15 11.93 -4.38
CA ASP A 6 3.13 12.79 -3.76
C ASP A 6 3.27 12.81 -2.24
N PHE A 7 2.89 13.93 -1.63
CA PHE A 7 2.80 14.05 -0.18
C PHE A 7 1.54 14.82 0.21
N ALA A 8 1.05 14.55 1.42
CA ALA A 8 -0.13 15.21 1.91
C ALA A 8 0.23 16.50 2.66
N TRP A 9 -0.17 17.67 2.14
CA TRP A 9 -0.23 18.91 2.91
C TRP A 9 -1.23 18.77 4.07
N ARG A 10 -2.37 18.17 3.76
CA ARG A 10 -3.39 17.81 4.74
C ARG A 10 -3.97 16.47 4.36
N ARG A 11 -3.72 15.46 5.17
CA ARG A 11 -4.14 14.07 4.90
C ARG A 11 -5.63 13.99 4.57
N GLY A 12 -5.96 13.41 3.41
CA GLY A 12 -7.33 13.27 2.90
C GLY A 12 -7.93 14.52 2.24
N HIS A 13 -7.21 15.66 2.20
CA HIS A 13 -7.73 16.92 1.66
C HIS A 13 -6.87 17.53 0.55
N SER A 14 -5.60 17.76 0.80
CA SER A 14 -4.71 18.41 -0.16
C SER A 14 -3.37 17.70 -0.24
N TYR A 15 -2.90 17.54 -1.47
CA TYR A 15 -1.66 16.86 -1.80
C TYR A 15 -0.80 17.76 -2.67
N GLY A 16 0.50 17.62 -2.53
CA GLY A 16 1.51 18.22 -3.37
C GLY A 16 2.45 17.16 -3.92
N SER A 17 3.40 17.57 -4.74
CA SER A 17 4.49 16.71 -5.19
C SER A 17 5.80 17.15 -4.56
N ILE A 18 6.56 16.20 -4.06
CA ILE A 18 7.91 16.40 -3.57
C ILE A 18 8.91 15.98 -4.65
N VAL A 19 9.90 16.82 -4.87
CA VAL A 19 11.02 16.51 -5.76
C VAL A 19 12.29 16.40 -4.93
N VAL A 20 12.99 15.29 -5.07
CA VAL A 20 14.17 14.93 -4.28
C VAL A 20 15.35 14.66 -5.20
N ASP A 21 16.51 15.22 -4.88
CA ASP A 21 17.78 14.74 -5.43
C ASP A 21 18.15 13.42 -4.74
N LEU A 22 18.07 12.32 -5.47
CA LEU A 22 18.33 10.99 -4.92
C LEU A 22 19.82 10.71 -4.74
N GLU A 23 20.70 11.48 -5.36
CA GLU A 23 22.15 11.36 -5.20
C GLU A 23 22.60 12.08 -3.93
N ARG A 24 22.10 13.30 -3.72
CA ARG A 24 22.39 14.11 -2.54
C ARG A 24 21.50 13.79 -1.34
N ARG A 25 20.37 13.14 -1.59
CA ARG A 25 19.32 12.85 -0.59
C ARG A 25 18.71 14.11 0.01
N GLU A 26 18.48 15.11 -0.82
CA GLU A 26 17.97 16.41 -0.44
C GLU A 26 16.68 16.72 -1.17
N VAL A 27 15.75 17.38 -0.49
CA VAL A 27 14.56 17.91 -1.13
C VAL A 27 14.96 19.10 -1.99
N ILE A 28 14.67 19.03 -3.29
CA ILE A 28 14.97 20.12 -4.23
C ILE A 28 13.81 21.11 -4.28
N ASP A 29 12.57 20.59 -4.34
CA ASP A 29 11.39 21.40 -4.50
C ASP A 29 10.13 20.74 -3.93
N LEU A 30 9.13 21.57 -3.61
CA LEU A 30 7.80 21.17 -3.18
C LEU A 30 6.77 21.82 -4.08
N LEU A 31 6.13 21.03 -4.92
CA LEU A 31 5.11 21.53 -5.83
C LEU A 31 3.76 21.63 -5.12
N PRO A 32 2.95 22.66 -5.42
CA PRO A 32 1.73 22.96 -4.68
C PRO A 32 0.65 21.89 -4.81
N ASP A 33 0.71 21.11 -5.86
CA ASP A 33 -0.25 20.05 -6.17
C ASP A 33 0.44 18.85 -6.83
N ARG A 34 -0.35 17.83 -7.17
CA ARG A 34 0.11 16.64 -7.92
C ARG A 34 -0.41 16.59 -9.35
N GLN A 35 -0.73 17.77 -9.89
CA GLN A 35 -1.26 17.87 -11.24
C GLN A 35 -0.15 17.64 -12.27
N ARG A 36 -0.53 16.98 -13.35
CA ARG A 36 0.38 16.69 -14.46
C ARG A 36 1.05 17.96 -14.99
N ASP A 37 0.30 19.02 -15.18
CA ASP A 37 0.79 20.28 -15.76
C ASP A 37 1.82 20.98 -14.87
N THR A 38 1.66 20.91 -13.54
CA THR A 38 2.62 21.43 -12.58
C THR A 38 3.95 20.69 -12.68
N VAL A 39 3.90 19.37 -12.78
CA VAL A 39 5.11 18.53 -12.93
C VAL A 39 5.77 18.77 -14.30
N ILE A 40 4.99 18.91 -15.37
CA ILE A 40 5.49 19.27 -16.71
C ILE A 40 6.23 20.61 -16.66
N ALA A 41 5.64 21.63 -16.04
CA ALA A 41 6.25 22.95 -15.92
C ALA A 41 7.59 22.88 -15.18
N TRP A 42 7.65 22.13 -14.09
CA TRP A 42 8.86 21.92 -13.32
C TRP A 42 9.96 21.20 -14.13
N LEU A 43 9.61 20.10 -14.81
CA LEU A 43 10.55 19.33 -15.62
C LEU A 43 11.10 20.14 -16.79
N ARG A 44 10.29 20.97 -17.44
CA ARG A 44 10.74 21.88 -18.53
C ARG A 44 11.73 22.93 -18.05
N GLN A 45 11.64 23.35 -16.77
CA GLN A 45 12.62 24.25 -16.17
C GLN A 45 13.91 23.55 -15.74
N ASN A 46 13.89 22.20 -15.70
CA ASN A 46 15.01 21.38 -15.27
C ASN A 46 15.44 20.37 -16.35
N PRO A 47 15.85 20.84 -17.55
CA PRO A 47 16.19 19.97 -18.69
C PRO A 47 17.43 19.09 -18.46
N GLN A 48 18.21 19.37 -17.41
CA GLN A 48 19.38 18.59 -17.01
C GLN A 48 19.02 17.27 -16.31
N VAL A 49 17.75 16.99 -16.05
CA VAL A 49 17.31 15.76 -15.43
C VAL A 49 17.45 14.59 -16.41
N GLU A 50 18.28 13.62 -16.07
CA GLU A 50 18.56 12.44 -16.89
C GLU A 50 17.79 11.20 -16.43
N ILE A 51 17.52 11.08 -15.12
CA ILE A 51 16.82 9.94 -14.54
C ILE A 51 15.71 10.44 -13.62
N ILE A 52 14.49 9.94 -13.83
CA ILE A 52 13.31 10.25 -13.03
C ILE A 52 12.81 8.96 -12.37
N CYS A 53 12.99 8.87 -11.05
CA CYS A 53 12.40 7.82 -10.23
C CYS A 53 11.01 8.28 -9.78
N ARG A 54 9.99 7.49 -10.02
CA ARG A 54 8.60 7.84 -9.72
C ARG A 54 7.77 6.64 -9.35
N ASP A 55 6.64 6.89 -8.72
CA ASP A 55 5.65 5.85 -8.52
C ASP A 55 5.04 5.39 -9.86
N ARG A 56 4.23 4.34 -9.84
CA ARG A 56 3.55 3.80 -11.03
C ARG A 56 2.28 4.57 -11.41
N GLY A 57 1.92 5.61 -10.67
CA GLY A 57 0.75 6.43 -10.95
C GLY A 57 0.77 7.02 -12.36
N PRO A 58 -0.37 7.18 -13.03
CA PRO A 58 -0.43 7.60 -14.44
C PRO A 58 0.03 9.05 -14.66
N GLY A 59 -0.03 9.90 -13.61
CA GLY A 59 0.26 11.34 -13.73
C GLY A 59 1.72 11.64 -14.00
N TYR A 60 2.62 11.17 -13.13
CA TYR A 60 4.06 11.49 -13.22
C TYR A 60 4.73 10.87 -14.44
N GLY A 61 4.33 9.65 -14.83
CA GLY A 61 4.85 8.99 -16.02
C GLY A 61 4.51 9.72 -17.31
N ALA A 62 3.28 10.17 -17.44
CA ALA A 62 2.84 10.94 -18.60
C ALA A 62 3.51 12.33 -18.64
N ALA A 63 3.65 12.98 -17.48
CA ALA A 63 4.36 14.27 -17.38
C ALA A 63 5.82 14.15 -17.80
N ALA A 64 6.52 13.11 -17.30
CA ALA A 64 7.92 12.87 -17.65
C ALA A 64 8.10 12.55 -19.13
N SER A 65 7.22 11.73 -19.73
CA SER A 65 7.29 11.41 -21.16
C SER A 65 7.08 12.63 -22.05
N GLU A 66 6.27 13.59 -21.62
CA GLU A 66 6.00 14.81 -22.38
C GLU A 66 7.09 15.87 -22.18
N ALA A 67 7.51 16.11 -20.94
CA ALA A 67 8.37 17.24 -20.60
C ALA A 67 9.86 16.92 -20.64
N ALA A 68 10.22 15.66 -20.42
CA ALA A 68 11.61 15.19 -20.39
C ALA A 68 11.76 13.84 -21.14
N PRO A 69 11.46 13.79 -22.45
CA PRO A 69 11.49 12.54 -23.23
C PRO A 69 12.88 11.90 -23.28
N GLN A 70 13.94 12.68 -23.05
CA GLN A 70 15.32 12.22 -22.97
C GLN A 70 15.63 11.52 -21.64
N ALA A 71 14.85 11.76 -20.59
CA ALA A 71 15.12 11.21 -19.27
C ALA A 71 14.67 9.75 -19.16
N GLN A 72 15.51 8.92 -18.57
CA GLN A 72 15.15 7.55 -18.26
C GLN A 72 14.19 7.52 -17.08
N GLN A 73 13.01 6.92 -17.28
CA GLN A 73 12.05 6.73 -16.20
C GLN A 73 12.28 5.40 -15.49
N VAL A 74 12.34 5.46 -14.16
CA VAL A 74 12.51 4.29 -13.29
C VAL A 74 11.31 4.22 -12.34
N ALA A 75 10.71 3.04 -12.22
CA ALA A 75 9.66 2.83 -11.24
C ALA A 75 10.25 2.75 -9.82
N ASP A 76 9.61 3.41 -8.87
CA ASP A 76 10.01 3.32 -7.47
C ASP A 76 9.83 1.88 -6.97
N ARG A 77 10.92 1.35 -6.42
CA ARG A 77 11.00 -0.01 -5.91
C ARG A 77 10.09 -0.22 -4.69
N TRP A 78 9.90 0.80 -3.86
CA TRP A 78 9.01 0.71 -2.70
C TRP A 78 7.57 0.40 -3.14
N HIS A 79 7.02 1.17 -4.05
CA HIS A 79 5.67 0.97 -4.58
C HIS A 79 5.52 -0.39 -5.30
N LEU A 80 6.59 -0.90 -5.91
CA LEU A 80 6.59 -2.25 -6.46
C LEU A 80 6.42 -3.31 -5.38
N PHE A 81 7.18 -3.20 -4.28
CA PHE A 81 7.08 -4.14 -3.17
C PHE A 81 5.74 -4.02 -2.42
N GLU A 82 5.23 -2.82 -2.25
CA GLU A 82 3.91 -2.59 -1.63
C GLU A 82 2.81 -3.28 -2.44
N ASN A 83 2.78 -3.07 -3.75
CA ASN A 83 1.83 -3.72 -4.66
C ASN A 83 1.98 -5.25 -4.67
N ALA A 84 3.20 -5.77 -4.68
CA ALA A 84 3.47 -7.21 -4.60
C ALA A 84 2.98 -7.79 -3.27
N SER A 85 3.22 -7.09 -2.16
CA SER A 85 2.74 -7.50 -0.83
C SER A 85 1.21 -7.49 -0.75
N ALA A 86 0.56 -6.48 -1.31
CA ALA A 86 -0.90 -6.39 -1.36
C ALA A 86 -1.50 -7.53 -2.21
N ALA A 87 -0.92 -7.81 -3.38
CA ALA A 87 -1.33 -8.91 -4.24
C ALA A 87 -1.14 -10.27 -3.57
N PHE A 88 -0.01 -10.48 -2.88
CA PHE A 88 0.25 -11.70 -2.11
C PHE A 88 -0.78 -11.88 -0.98
N LEU A 89 -1.04 -10.83 -0.20
CA LEU A 89 -2.06 -10.87 0.85
C LEU A 89 -3.45 -11.16 0.30
N ALA A 90 -3.82 -10.60 -0.85
CA ALA A 90 -5.09 -10.89 -1.51
C ALA A 90 -5.18 -12.37 -1.92
N ALA A 91 -4.12 -12.92 -2.51
CA ALA A 91 -4.04 -14.32 -2.88
C ALA A 91 -4.14 -15.24 -1.67
N VAL A 92 -3.41 -14.97 -0.59
CA VAL A 92 -3.50 -15.76 0.66
C VAL A 92 -4.91 -15.69 1.23
N ARG A 93 -5.54 -14.51 1.26
CA ARG A 93 -6.90 -14.35 1.77
C ARG A 93 -7.93 -15.13 0.95
N SER A 94 -7.78 -15.22 -0.37
CA SER A 94 -8.68 -16.00 -1.23
C SER A 94 -8.60 -17.50 -0.94
N GLU A 95 -7.41 -18.00 -0.58
CA GLU A 95 -7.18 -19.40 -0.26
C GLU A 95 -7.49 -19.78 1.20
N MET A 96 -7.67 -18.82 2.09
CA MET A 96 -7.92 -19.05 3.52
C MET A 96 -9.12 -19.99 3.80
N PRO A 97 -10.25 -19.93 3.07
CA PRO A 97 -11.35 -20.89 3.27
C PRO A 97 -10.95 -22.34 2.96
N CYS A 98 -10.12 -22.53 1.95
CA CYS A 98 -9.59 -23.85 1.57
C CYS A 98 -8.60 -24.35 2.64
N LEU A 99 -7.66 -23.52 3.05
CA LEU A 99 -6.69 -23.82 4.10
C LEU A 99 -7.38 -24.16 5.43
N ARG A 100 -8.37 -23.39 5.83
CA ARG A 100 -9.13 -23.65 7.07
C ARG A 100 -9.85 -25.01 7.02
N ARG A 101 -10.40 -25.38 5.87
CA ARG A 101 -11.04 -26.71 5.71
C ARG A 101 -10.00 -27.83 5.75
N ALA A 102 -8.87 -27.66 5.12
CA ALA A 102 -7.80 -28.67 5.08
C ALA A 102 -7.11 -28.84 6.45
N LEU A 103 -6.98 -27.76 7.21
CA LEU A 103 -6.36 -27.73 8.53
C LEU A 103 -7.38 -27.79 9.68
N ALA A 104 -8.69 -27.98 9.36
CA ALA A 104 -9.70 -28.11 10.40
C ALA A 104 -9.29 -29.23 11.36
N PRO A 105 -9.20 -28.96 12.66
CA PRO A 105 -8.81 -29.99 13.63
C PRO A 105 -9.82 -31.12 13.56
N THR A 106 -9.33 -32.34 13.46
CA THR A 106 -10.16 -33.56 13.48
C THR A 106 -10.66 -33.90 14.89
N GLY A 107 -10.37 -33.02 15.87
CA GLY A 107 -10.75 -33.18 17.26
C GLY A 107 -10.86 -31.84 18.00
N PRO A 108 -11.24 -31.86 19.28
CA PRO A 108 -11.34 -30.64 20.09
C PRO A 108 -9.98 -29.96 20.23
N VAL A 109 -9.98 -28.63 20.08
CA VAL A 109 -8.76 -27.82 20.24
C VAL A 109 -8.34 -27.83 21.71
N ASP A 110 -7.14 -28.31 21.97
CA ASP A 110 -6.56 -28.23 23.33
C ASP A 110 -6.05 -26.79 23.58
N ARG A 111 -6.74 -26.07 24.46
CA ARG A 111 -6.39 -24.71 24.84
C ARG A 111 -4.98 -24.58 25.43
N ALA A 112 -4.42 -25.64 26.03
CA ALA A 112 -3.08 -25.63 26.61
C ALA A 112 -1.97 -25.52 25.57
N THR A 113 -2.22 -26.02 24.36
CA THR A 113 -1.25 -25.99 23.24
C THR A 113 -1.22 -24.66 22.48
N LEU A 114 -2.21 -23.80 22.71
CA LEU A 114 -2.32 -22.52 22.03
C LEU A 114 -1.34 -21.48 22.58
N THR A 115 -0.77 -20.66 21.70
CA THR A 115 -0.04 -19.44 22.08
C THR A 115 -0.96 -18.43 22.76
N ARG A 116 -0.39 -17.39 23.39
CA ARG A 116 -1.18 -16.34 24.05
C ARG A 116 -2.14 -15.64 23.06
N ALA A 117 -1.67 -15.36 21.84
CA ALA A 117 -2.48 -14.69 20.82
C ALA A 117 -3.63 -15.58 20.34
N GLU A 118 -3.36 -16.85 20.11
CA GLU A 118 -4.37 -17.84 19.70
C GLU A 118 -5.40 -18.07 20.81
N ARG A 119 -5.00 -18.09 22.07
CA ARG A 119 -5.94 -18.18 23.21
C ARG A 119 -6.92 -17.01 23.25
N ILE A 120 -6.44 -15.77 23.04
CA ILE A 120 -7.32 -14.59 22.98
C ILE A 120 -8.33 -14.72 21.85
N GLN A 121 -7.89 -15.17 20.67
CA GLN A 121 -8.78 -15.36 19.53
C GLN A 121 -9.79 -16.50 19.78
N TRP A 122 -9.34 -17.59 20.36
CA TRP A 122 -10.17 -18.74 20.71
C TRP A 122 -11.24 -18.38 21.74
N ASP A 123 -10.86 -17.73 22.82
CA ASP A 123 -11.79 -17.27 23.86
C ASP A 123 -12.83 -16.30 23.28
N GLY A 124 -12.42 -15.38 22.39
CA GLY A 124 -13.32 -14.48 21.67
C GLY A 124 -14.25 -15.20 20.68
N TYR A 125 -13.80 -16.27 20.05
CA TYR A 125 -14.65 -17.13 19.21
C TYR A 125 -15.70 -17.84 20.04
N GLN A 126 -15.31 -18.48 21.14
CA GLN A 126 -16.22 -19.21 22.04
C GLN A 126 -17.31 -18.29 22.62
N LEU A 127 -16.94 -17.08 23.02
CA LEU A 127 -17.89 -16.08 23.50
C LEU A 127 -18.93 -15.72 22.43
N ARG A 128 -18.48 -15.47 21.18
CA ARG A 128 -19.40 -15.16 20.06
C ARG A 128 -20.33 -16.32 19.73
N GLU A 129 -19.82 -17.55 19.77
CA GLU A 129 -20.67 -18.73 19.54
C GLU A 129 -21.73 -18.88 20.63
N ALA A 130 -21.37 -18.68 21.90
CA ALA A 130 -22.30 -18.74 22.99
C ALA A 130 -23.40 -17.67 22.88
N LEU A 131 -23.00 -16.42 22.56
CA LEU A 131 -23.95 -15.32 22.32
C LEU A 131 -24.88 -15.60 21.13
N ASN A 132 -24.35 -16.10 20.04
CA ASN A 132 -25.17 -16.45 18.86
C ASN A 132 -26.18 -17.54 19.18
N ARG A 133 -25.82 -18.57 19.96
CA ARG A 133 -26.78 -19.60 20.41
C ARG A 133 -27.89 -18.98 21.23
N GLN A 134 -27.56 -18.12 22.22
CA GLN A 134 -28.57 -17.43 23.01
C GLN A 134 -29.53 -16.60 22.16
N ILE A 135 -29.01 -15.92 21.12
CA ILE A 135 -29.86 -15.14 20.21
C ILE A 135 -30.82 -16.06 19.42
N ILE A 136 -30.32 -17.19 18.94
CA ILE A 136 -31.12 -18.17 18.22
C ILE A 136 -32.22 -18.75 19.13
N ASP A 137 -31.87 -19.10 20.36
CA ASP A 137 -32.80 -19.66 21.36
C ASP A 137 -33.88 -18.64 21.75
N LEU A 138 -33.58 -17.33 21.71
CA LEU A 138 -34.56 -16.27 22.01
C LEU A 138 -35.45 -15.92 20.79
N ALA A 139 -35.04 -16.29 19.59
CA ALA A 139 -35.77 -15.99 18.35
C ALA A 139 -36.70 -17.12 17.88
N GLY A 140 -36.62 -18.31 18.48
CA GLY A 140 -37.46 -19.48 18.21
C GLY A 140 -38.57 -19.64 19.22
#